data_68de0b62598287f59a18f70e91d8ad8b
#
_entry.id   68de0b62598287f59a18f70e91d8ad8b
#
_cell.length_a   1.000
_cell.length_b   1.000
_cell.length_c   1.000
_cell.angle_alpha   90.00
_cell.angle_beta   90.00
_cell.angle_gamma   90.00
#
_symmetry.space_group_name_H-M   'P 1'
#
loop_
_entity.id
_entity.type
_entity.pdbx_description
1 polymer ?
#
loop_
_entity_poly.entity_id
_entity_poly.type
_entity_poly.pdbx_seq_one_letter_code
_entity_poly.pdbx_strand_id
1 'polypeptide(L)'
;AEAIMLAGSDAQKKKWLPKIASGEAIGTLALFEGAGNPSPKGINVSGALGTVSGTKKPVADGAIADFAIVAARTASTGRETDIGLFIVELDGPGVTRTALSNIDPAHGQAEIVFDKAKAEPLGAADEGWSILTRVLDRAAVLMAFEQVGGADRALEMGRDYALERVAFGRPIGSFQ
;
A
#
# COMPACT_ATOMS: atom_id res chain seq x y z
N ALA A 1 3.96 8.07 2.05
CA ALA A 1 4.70 9.32 1.83
C ALA A 1 4.52 9.85 0.41
N GLU A 2 4.77 9.05 -0.65
CA GLU A 2 4.89 9.49 -2.04
C GLU A 2 3.65 10.24 -2.56
N ALA A 3 2.45 9.72 -2.34
CA ALA A 3 1.21 10.37 -2.75
C ALA A 3 1.06 11.78 -2.13
N ILE A 4 1.44 11.92 -0.85
CA ILE A 4 1.41 13.20 -0.14
C ILE A 4 2.46 14.18 -0.70
N MET A 5 3.65 13.68 -1.04
CA MET A 5 4.69 14.50 -1.67
C MET A 5 4.25 15.02 -3.04
N LEU A 6 3.58 14.18 -3.84
CA LEU A 6 3.14 14.51 -5.19
C LEU A 6 1.96 15.47 -5.21
N ALA A 7 0.96 15.26 -4.37
CA ALA A 7 -0.35 15.89 -4.47
C ALA A 7 -0.83 16.58 -3.19
N GLY A 8 -0.12 16.43 -2.08
CA GLY A 8 -0.52 17.05 -0.83
C GLY A 8 -0.37 18.55 -0.81
N SER A 9 -1.30 19.23 -0.15
CA SER A 9 -1.17 20.64 0.20
C SER A 9 0.01 20.84 1.17
N ASP A 10 0.48 22.07 1.31
CA ASP A 10 1.55 22.39 2.28
C ASP A 10 1.17 22.01 3.72
N ALA A 11 -0.12 22.16 4.07
CA ALA A 11 -0.64 21.74 5.38
C ALA A 11 -0.57 20.21 5.56
N GLN A 12 -0.97 19.45 4.55
CA GLN A 12 -0.90 17.98 4.56
C GLN A 12 0.55 17.50 4.62
N LYS A 13 1.44 18.10 3.84
CA LYS A 13 2.87 17.77 3.86
C LYS A 13 3.47 18.04 5.24
N LYS A 14 3.20 19.20 5.84
CA LYS A 14 3.66 19.56 7.19
C LYS A 14 3.09 18.65 8.28
N LYS A 15 1.85 18.19 8.13
CA LYS A 15 1.19 17.30 9.09
C LYS A 15 1.78 15.88 9.04
N TRP A 16 1.93 15.31 7.85
CA TRP A 16 2.17 13.88 7.69
C TRP A 16 3.63 13.50 7.44
N LEU A 17 4.37 14.25 6.61
CA LEU A 17 5.72 13.83 6.20
C LEU A 17 6.71 13.73 7.36
N PRO A 18 6.76 14.68 8.34
CA PRO A 18 7.63 14.53 9.49
C PRO A 18 7.32 13.31 10.35
N LYS A 19 6.05 13.02 10.56
CA LYS A 19 5.59 11.87 11.36
C LYS A 19 5.93 10.54 10.69
N ILE A 20 5.81 10.45 9.37
CA ILE A 20 6.23 9.27 8.61
C ILE A 20 7.76 9.12 8.70
N ALA A 21 8.51 10.20 8.54
CA ALA A 21 9.98 10.15 8.58
C ALA A 21 10.54 9.76 9.95
N SER A 22 9.87 10.15 11.04
CA SER A 22 10.25 9.78 12.41
C SER A 22 9.73 8.42 12.85
N GLY A 23 8.84 7.79 12.08
CA GLY A 23 8.15 6.56 12.48
C GLY A 23 6.99 6.78 13.47
N GLU A 24 6.63 8.04 13.74
CA GLU A 24 5.49 8.37 14.62
C GLU A 24 4.14 7.99 13.99
N ALA A 25 4.06 7.97 12.65
CA ALA A 25 2.86 7.57 11.93
C ALA A 25 3.15 6.57 10.82
N ILE A 26 2.35 5.53 10.76
CA ILE A 26 2.33 4.50 9.72
C ILE A 26 1.22 4.82 8.74
N GLY A 27 1.56 4.98 7.47
CA GLY A 27 0.59 5.23 6.40
C GLY A 27 0.54 4.10 5.39
N THR A 28 -0.65 3.75 4.94
CA THR A 28 -0.86 2.72 3.92
C THR A 28 -1.60 3.25 2.68
N LEU A 29 -1.64 2.42 1.62
CA LEU A 29 -2.40 2.66 0.40
C LEU A 29 -3.56 1.67 0.30
N ALA A 30 -4.79 2.18 0.41
CA ALA A 30 -6.02 1.40 0.29
C ALA A 30 -6.56 1.50 -1.14
N LEU A 31 -6.09 0.62 -2.01
CA LEU A 31 -6.40 0.60 -3.44
C LEU A 31 -7.34 -0.55 -3.82
N PHE A 32 -7.02 -1.77 -3.39
CA PHE A 32 -7.71 -2.98 -3.84
C PHE A 32 -9.11 -3.15 -3.21
N GLU A 33 -10.04 -3.71 -3.99
CA GLU A 33 -11.41 -4.05 -3.59
C GLU A 33 -11.73 -5.54 -3.86
N GLY A 34 -10.73 -6.39 -3.84
CA GLY A 34 -10.80 -7.81 -4.12
C GLY A 34 -9.64 -8.28 -4.97
N ALA A 35 -9.79 -9.48 -5.55
CA ALA A 35 -8.80 -10.07 -6.43
C ALA A 35 -8.71 -9.35 -7.78
N GLY A 36 -7.52 -9.37 -8.38
CA GLY A 36 -7.25 -8.81 -9.71
C GLY A 36 -6.42 -7.54 -9.68
N ASN A 37 -6.11 -7.01 -10.87
CA ASN A 37 -5.37 -5.78 -11.01
C ASN A 37 -6.29 -4.57 -10.78
N PRO A 38 -5.85 -3.57 -10.04
CA PRO A 38 -6.63 -2.36 -9.84
C PRO A 38 -6.80 -1.61 -11.18
N SER A 39 -8.00 -1.12 -11.39
CA SER A 39 -8.32 -0.30 -12.55
C SER A 39 -9.35 0.76 -12.17
N PRO A 40 -9.45 1.87 -12.91
CA PRO A 40 -10.44 2.90 -12.62
C PRO A 40 -11.87 2.35 -12.58
N LYS A 41 -12.18 1.38 -13.45
CA LYS A 41 -13.50 0.74 -13.49
C LYS A 41 -13.78 -0.18 -12.30
N GLY A 42 -12.74 -0.75 -11.71
CA GLY A 42 -12.85 -1.67 -10.57
C GLY A 42 -12.97 -0.98 -9.21
N ILE A 43 -12.81 0.36 -9.14
CA ILE A 43 -12.96 1.11 -7.90
C ILE A 43 -14.42 1.49 -7.70
N ASN A 44 -15.05 0.95 -6.64
CA ASN A 44 -16.45 1.17 -6.28
C ASN A 44 -16.60 1.92 -4.94
N VAL A 45 -15.58 1.91 -4.09
CA VAL A 45 -15.55 2.76 -2.89
C VAL A 45 -15.86 4.19 -3.30
N SER A 46 -16.86 4.80 -2.70
CA SER A 46 -17.30 6.15 -3.01
C SER A 46 -16.57 7.18 -2.15
N GLY A 47 -16.18 8.30 -2.77
CA GLY A 47 -15.60 9.46 -2.10
C GLY A 47 -16.39 10.72 -2.45
N ALA A 48 -17.09 11.31 -1.51
CA ALA A 48 -17.90 12.50 -1.73
C ALA A 48 -18.04 13.33 -0.45
N LEU A 49 -18.11 14.67 -0.62
CA LEU A 49 -18.43 15.59 0.47
C LEU A 49 -17.54 15.43 1.73
N GLY A 50 -16.27 15.08 1.55
CA GLY A 50 -15.33 14.90 2.66
C GLY A 50 -15.50 13.59 3.43
N THR A 51 -16.14 12.60 2.84
CA THR A 51 -16.29 11.26 3.40
C THR A 51 -15.95 10.17 2.36
N VAL A 52 -15.65 8.97 2.88
CA VAL A 52 -15.44 7.76 2.08
C VAL A 52 -16.36 6.66 2.59
N SER A 53 -16.95 5.87 1.67
CA SER A 53 -17.81 4.72 2.00
C SER A 53 -17.52 3.54 1.09
N GLY A 54 -17.44 2.34 1.66
CA GLY A 54 -17.20 1.07 0.97
C GLY A 54 -16.08 0.27 1.63
N THR A 55 -15.58 -0.76 0.95
CA THR A 55 -14.61 -1.70 1.52
C THR A 55 -13.36 -1.78 0.67
N LYS A 56 -12.19 -1.72 1.30
CA LYS A 56 -10.89 -1.98 0.69
C LYS A 56 -10.29 -3.27 1.24
N LYS A 57 -9.82 -4.14 0.30
CA LYS A 57 -9.28 -5.47 0.62
C LYS A 57 -8.48 -6.05 -0.56
N PRO A 58 -7.26 -6.57 -0.37
CA PRO A 58 -6.45 -6.42 0.84
C PRO A 58 -5.80 -5.04 0.95
N VAL A 59 -5.51 -4.61 2.17
CA VAL A 59 -4.75 -3.39 2.45
C VAL A 59 -3.52 -3.78 3.25
N ALA A 60 -2.33 -3.54 2.69
CA ALA A 60 -1.07 -3.83 3.34
C ALA A 60 -0.94 -3.01 4.64
N ASP A 61 -0.58 -3.68 5.73
CA ASP A 61 -0.42 -3.10 7.06
C ASP A 61 -1.65 -2.32 7.58
N GLY A 62 -2.81 -2.50 6.95
CA GLY A 62 -4.03 -1.77 7.28
C GLY A 62 -4.52 -1.96 8.72
N ALA A 63 -4.13 -3.05 9.38
CA ALA A 63 -4.50 -3.32 10.77
C ALA A 63 -3.74 -2.41 11.76
N ILE A 64 -2.53 -1.97 11.41
CA ILE A 64 -1.63 -1.20 12.29
C ILE A 64 -1.42 0.25 11.80
N ALA A 65 -1.84 0.59 10.58
CA ALA A 65 -1.66 1.91 10.02
C ALA A 65 -2.51 2.96 10.75
N ASP A 66 -1.96 4.17 10.91
CA ASP A 66 -2.66 5.32 11.51
C ASP A 66 -3.55 6.02 10.49
N PHE A 67 -3.14 6.02 9.22
CA PHE A 67 -3.93 6.59 8.14
C PHE A 67 -3.76 5.81 6.83
N ALA A 68 -4.75 5.94 5.94
CA ALA A 68 -4.70 5.39 4.59
C ALA A 68 -4.85 6.49 3.53
N ILE A 69 -4.12 6.32 2.42
CA ILE A 69 -4.48 6.98 1.16
C ILE A 69 -5.49 6.07 0.46
N VAL A 70 -6.71 6.53 0.34
CA VAL A 70 -7.82 5.75 -0.23
C VAL A 70 -8.11 6.24 -1.64
N ALA A 71 -8.05 5.33 -2.61
CA ALA A 71 -8.56 5.59 -3.96
C ALA A 71 -10.07 5.37 -3.96
N ALA A 72 -10.84 6.39 -4.30
CA ALA A 72 -12.30 6.33 -4.27
C ALA A 72 -12.91 7.01 -5.50
N ARG A 73 -14.11 6.56 -5.85
CA ARG A 73 -14.88 7.10 -6.96
C ARG A 73 -15.60 8.38 -6.54
N THR A 74 -15.35 9.47 -7.28
CA THR A 74 -15.93 10.79 -7.05
C THR A 74 -17.07 11.11 -8.04
N ALA A 75 -17.13 10.40 -9.18
CA ALA A 75 -18.16 10.55 -10.21
C ALA A 75 -18.41 9.20 -10.89
N SER A 76 -19.45 9.11 -11.72
CA SER A 76 -19.90 7.87 -12.37
C SER A 76 -19.92 7.99 -13.89
N THR A 77 -18.95 8.69 -14.49
CA THR A 77 -18.87 8.85 -15.94
C THR A 77 -18.13 7.70 -16.63
N GLY A 78 -17.50 6.82 -15.86
CA GLY A 78 -16.71 5.68 -16.35
C GLY A 78 -15.30 6.05 -16.80
N ARG A 79 -14.83 7.25 -16.49
CA ARG A 79 -13.50 7.76 -16.84
C ARG A 79 -12.51 7.60 -15.69
N GLU A 80 -11.22 7.67 -16.00
CA GLU A 80 -10.14 7.70 -15.00
C GLU A 80 -10.23 8.94 -14.09
N THR A 81 -10.73 10.05 -14.62
CA THR A 81 -11.01 11.30 -13.89
C THR A 81 -12.11 11.18 -12.84
N ASP A 82 -12.83 10.06 -12.81
CA ASP A 82 -13.79 9.77 -11.73
C ASP A 82 -13.12 9.31 -10.42
N ILE A 83 -11.80 9.09 -10.42
CA ILE A 83 -11.08 8.59 -9.26
C ILE A 83 -10.34 9.72 -8.58
N GLY A 84 -10.68 9.96 -7.33
CA GLY A 84 -9.96 10.85 -6.41
C GLY A 84 -9.16 10.07 -5.37
N LEU A 85 -8.20 10.75 -4.74
CA LEU A 85 -7.48 10.25 -3.58
C LEU A 85 -7.89 10.99 -2.32
N PHE A 86 -7.93 10.26 -1.21
CA PHE A 86 -8.34 10.79 0.08
C PHE A 86 -7.40 10.32 1.18
N ILE A 87 -7.07 11.19 2.12
CA ILE A 87 -6.42 10.82 3.39
C ILE A 87 -7.52 10.51 4.39
N VAL A 88 -7.49 9.31 4.96
CA VAL A 88 -8.44 8.86 5.99
C VAL A 88 -7.65 8.42 7.22
N GLU A 89 -7.91 9.03 8.38
CA GLU A 89 -7.38 8.57 9.67
C GLU A 89 -8.13 7.30 10.09
N LEU A 90 -7.40 6.22 10.38
CA LEU A 90 -7.99 4.89 10.54
C LEU A 90 -8.54 4.61 11.94
N ASP A 91 -8.28 5.48 12.91
CA ASP A 91 -8.89 5.41 14.25
C ASP A 91 -10.17 6.26 14.39
N GLY A 92 -10.59 6.89 13.28
CA GLY A 92 -11.76 7.76 13.24
C GLY A 92 -13.08 6.99 13.22
N PRO A 93 -14.20 7.69 13.51
CA PRO A 93 -15.54 7.10 13.42
C PRO A 93 -15.83 6.67 11.97
N GLY A 94 -16.58 5.57 11.83
CA GLY A 94 -16.93 5.01 10.53
C GLY A 94 -15.83 4.17 9.87
N VAL A 95 -14.75 3.84 10.60
CA VAL A 95 -13.70 2.94 10.13
C VAL A 95 -13.71 1.65 10.93
N THR A 96 -13.78 0.51 10.24
CA THR A 96 -13.63 -0.81 10.86
C THR A 96 -12.49 -1.53 10.16
N ARG A 97 -11.56 -2.09 10.95
CA ARG A 97 -10.38 -2.82 10.45
C ARG A 97 -10.42 -4.27 10.92
N THR A 98 -10.22 -5.20 10.00
CA THR A 98 -10.12 -6.63 10.30
C THR A 98 -8.85 -7.18 9.69
N ALA A 99 -7.96 -7.70 10.53
CA ALA A 99 -6.75 -8.37 10.06
C ALA A 99 -7.10 -9.61 9.25
N LEU A 100 -6.40 -9.81 8.13
CA LEU A 100 -6.56 -10.97 7.26
C LEU A 100 -5.42 -11.96 7.52
N SER A 101 -5.77 -13.24 7.56
CA SER A 101 -4.77 -14.29 7.52
C SER A 101 -4.16 -14.37 6.12
N ASN A 102 -2.84 -14.36 6.04
CA ASN A 102 -2.11 -14.54 4.79
C ASN A 102 -0.92 -15.49 5.01
N ILE A 103 -0.29 -15.92 3.92
CA ILE A 103 0.83 -16.86 3.95
C ILE A 103 2.15 -16.18 4.36
N ASP A 104 2.26 -14.88 4.16
CA ASP A 104 3.44 -14.10 4.53
C ASP A 104 3.27 -13.49 5.93
N PRO A 105 3.96 -13.99 6.97
CA PRO A 105 3.84 -13.46 8.31
C PRO A 105 4.57 -12.12 8.51
N ALA A 106 5.40 -11.70 7.55
CA ALA A 106 6.17 -10.46 7.65
C ALA A 106 5.38 -9.23 7.20
N HIS A 107 4.36 -9.42 6.36
CA HIS A 107 3.54 -8.34 5.83
C HIS A 107 2.06 -8.56 6.20
N GLY A 108 1.58 -7.80 7.17
CA GLY A 108 0.18 -7.82 7.58
C GLY A 108 -0.74 -7.36 6.46
N GLN A 109 -1.93 -7.96 6.38
CA GLN A 109 -2.99 -7.52 5.47
C GLN A 109 -4.28 -7.28 6.26
N ALA A 110 -5.09 -6.35 5.80
CA ALA A 110 -6.38 -6.07 6.42
C ALA A 110 -7.49 -5.86 5.39
N GLU A 111 -8.70 -6.07 5.85
CA GLU A 111 -9.92 -5.50 5.28
C GLU A 111 -10.25 -4.22 6.04
N ILE A 112 -10.54 -3.14 5.34
CA ILE A 112 -10.95 -1.87 5.92
C ILE A 112 -12.32 -1.51 5.34
N VAL A 113 -13.30 -1.38 6.23
CA VAL A 113 -14.65 -0.92 5.90
C VAL A 113 -14.79 0.54 6.31
N PHE A 114 -15.25 1.37 5.39
CA PHE A 114 -15.56 2.77 5.58
C PHE A 114 -17.07 2.97 5.52
N ASP A 115 -17.66 3.50 6.58
CA ASP A 115 -19.06 3.93 6.64
C ASP A 115 -19.10 5.43 6.88
N LYS A 116 -19.13 6.21 5.79
CA LYS A 116 -19.06 7.67 5.82
C LYS A 116 -17.88 8.19 6.65
N ALA A 117 -16.76 7.45 6.60
CA ALA A 117 -15.56 7.84 7.33
C ALA A 117 -15.05 9.20 6.84
N LYS A 118 -14.68 10.09 7.78
CA LYS A 118 -14.16 11.41 7.46
C LYS A 118 -12.92 11.28 6.60
N ALA A 119 -12.88 12.01 5.50
CA ALA A 119 -11.83 11.93 4.51
C ALA A 119 -11.40 13.32 4.05
N GLU A 120 -10.11 13.55 3.95
CA GLU A 120 -9.53 14.78 3.44
C GLU A 120 -9.08 14.55 1.99
N PRO A 121 -9.56 15.31 1.00
CA PRO A 121 -9.11 15.18 -0.39
C PRO A 121 -7.60 15.39 -0.52
N LEU A 122 -6.97 14.57 -1.35
CA LEU A 122 -5.54 14.63 -1.66
C LEU A 122 -5.36 14.94 -3.15
N GLY A 123 -4.92 16.14 -3.47
CA GLY A 123 -4.84 16.64 -4.84
C GLY A 123 -6.19 17.05 -5.42
N ALA A 124 -6.25 17.25 -6.74
CA ALA A 124 -7.50 17.55 -7.45
C ALA A 124 -8.36 16.28 -7.59
N ALA A 125 -9.68 16.48 -7.60
CA ALA A 125 -10.65 15.36 -7.58
C ALA A 125 -10.59 14.48 -8.85
N ASP A 126 -10.12 15.02 -9.96
CA ASP A 126 -10.02 14.37 -11.28
C ASP A 126 -8.60 13.85 -11.61
N GLU A 127 -7.64 14.07 -10.74
CA GLU A 127 -6.23 13.65 -10.94
C GLU A 127 -5.85 12.39 -10.15
N GLY A 128 -6.75 11.85 -9.34
CA GLY A 128 -6.41 10.77 -8.41
C GLY A 128 -5.81 9.55 -9.08
N TRP A 129 -6.33 9.13 -10.24
CA TRP A 129 -5.77 7.98 -10.96
C TRP A 129 -4.39 8.27 -11.54
N SER A 130 -4.16 9.44 -12.09
CA SER A 130 -2.85 9.82 -12.65
C SER A 130 -1.78 9.94 -11.57
N ILE A 131 -2.13 10.49 -10.40
CA ILE A 131 -1.26 10.53 -9.23
C ILE A 131 -0.94 9.12 -8.75
N LEU A 132 -1.96 8.26 -8.65
CA LEU A 132 -1.81 6.87 -8.22
C LEU A 132 -0.87 6.08 -9.15
N THR A 133 -1.03 6.22 -10.47
CA THR A 133 -0.15 5.57 -11.45
C THR A 133 1.30 5.97 -11.22
N ARG A 134 1.58 7.26 -11.01
CA ARG A 134 2.94 7.73 -10.70
C ARG A 134 3.48 7.19 -9.38
N VAL A 135 2.63 7.04 -8.36
CA VAL A 135 3.00 6.41 -7.08
C VAL A 135 3.38 4.96 -7.29
N LEU A 136 2.58 4.21 -8.06
CA LEU A 136 2.82 2.79 -8.35
C LEU A 136 4.08 2.58 -9.19
N ASP A 137 4.33 3.43 -10.19
CA ASP A 137 5.56 3.37 -11.01
C ASP A 137 6.82 3.53 -10.14
N ARG A 138 6.79 4.50 -9.22
CA ARG A 138 7.92 4.71 -8.28
C ARG A 138 8.05 3.58 -7.27
N ALA A 139 6.92 3.05 -6.77
CA ALA A 139 6.93 1.89 -5.87
C ALA A 139 7.50 0.65 -6.57
N ALA A 140 7.21 0.45 -7.86
CA ALA A 140 7.75 -0.67 -8.63
C ALA A 140 9.29 -0.65 -8.69
N VAL A 141 9.91 0.52 -8.81
CA VAL A 141 11.38 0.65 -8.77
C VAL A 141 11.93 0.21 -7.40
N LEU A 142 11.34 0.69 -6.30
CA LEU A 142 11.78 0.32 -4.96
C LEU A 142 11.59 -1.18 -4.70
N MET A 143 10.45 -1.74 -5.12
CA MET A 143 10.18 -3.17 -5.03
C MET A 143 11.18 -4.01 -5.83
N ALA A 144 11.60 -3.54 -7.01
CA ALA A 144 12.61 -4.23 -7.80
C ALA A 144 13.96 -4.31 -7.05
N PHE A 145 14.39 -3.23 -6.39
CA PHE A 145 15.60 -3.24 -5.56
C PHE A 145 15.48 -4.16 -4.34
N GLU A 146 14.33 -4.18 -3.68
CA GLU A 146 14.06 -5.10 -2.57
C GLU A 146 14.17 -6.57 -3.02
N GLN A 147 13.58 -6.92 -4.18
CA GLN A 147 13.64 -8.26 -4.74
C GLN A 147 15.08 -8.68 -5.10
N VAL A 148 15.87 -7.76 -5.66
CA VAL A 148 17.29 -8.02 -5.96
C VAL A 148 18.08 -8.27 -4.68
N GLY A 149 17.88 -7.46 -3.64
CA GLY A 149 18.53 -7.67 -2.34
C GLY A 149 18.16 -9.01 -1.68
N GLY A 150 16.88 -9.39 -1.76
CA GLY A 150 16.41 -10.69 -1.29
C GLY A 150 17.02 -11.86 -2.06
N ALA A 151 17.12 -11.76 -3.38
CA ALA A 151 17.74 -12.77 -4.23
C ALA A 151 19.24 -12.92 -3.97
N ASP A 152 19.95 -11.81 -3.78
CA ASP A 152 21.37 -11.80 -3.45
C ASP A 152 21.63 -12.51 -2.10
N ARG A 153 20.84 -12.19 -1.09
CA ARG A 153 20.92 -12.86 0.21
C ARG A 153 20.62 -14.36 0.14
N ALA A 154 19.61 -14.74 -0.63
CA ALA A 154 19.28 -16.15 -0.84
C ALA A 154 20.41 -16.92 -1.52
N LEU A 155 21.07 -16.29 -2.50
CA LEU A 155 22.25 -16.87 -3.18
C LEU A 155 23.42 -17.05 -2.20
N GLU A 156 23.75 -16.04 -1.38
CA GLU A 156 24.77 -16.13 -0.34
C GLU A 156 24.49 -17.29 0.61
N MET A 157 23.27 -17.37 1.15
CA MET A 157 22.86 -18.45 2.07
C MET A 157 22.99 -19.82 1.40
N GLY A 158 22.58 -19.96 0.15
CA GLY A 158 22.71 -21.20 -0.62
C GLY A 158 24.16 -21.62 -0.82
N ARG A 159 25.03 -20.67 -1.19
CA ARG A 159 26.47 -20.87 -1.34
C ARG A 159 27.10 -21.33 -0.01
N ASP A 160 26.86 -20.60 1.05
CA ASP A 160 27.46 -20.86 2.35
C ASP A 160 27.03 -22.24 2.88
N TYR A 161 25.74 -22.56 2.76
CA TYR A 161 25.23 -23.88 3.10
C TYR A 161 25.88 -25.00 2.28
N ALA A 162 26.09 -24.78 0.97
CA ALA A 162 26.76 -25.75 0.11
C ALA A 162 28.23 -25.99 0.49
N LEU A 163 28.91 -24.99 1.04
CA LEU A 163 30.29 -25.09 1.52
C LEU A 163 30.41 -25.74 2.90
N GLU A 164 29.42 -25.55 3.76
CA GLU A 164 29.45 -26.04 5.16
C GLU A 164 28.81 -27.41 5.31
N ARG A 165 27.71 -27.69 4.60
CA ARG A 165 26.97 -28.95 4.73
C ARG A 165 27.77 -30.12 4.16
N VAL A 166 28.12 -31.07 5.02
CA VAL A 166 28.84 -32.30 4.64
C VAL A 166 27.83 -33.43 4.39
N ALA A 167 27.96 -34.11 3.26
CA ALA A 167 27.31 -35.36 2.92
C ALA A 167 28.30 -36.27 2.19
N PHE A 168 28.27 -37.57 2.45
CA PHE A 168 29.20 -38.56 1.89
C PHE A 168 30.69 -38.17 2.07
N GLY A 169 31.02 -37.59 3.24
CA GLY A 169 32.41 -37.28 3.65
C GLY A 169 33.01 -36.00 3.05
N ARG A 170 32.23 -35.17 2.35
CA ARG A 170 32.71 -33.89 1.79
C ARG A 170 31.58 -32.84 1.69
N PRO A 171 31.92 -31.53 1.59
CA PRO A 171 30.93 -30.48 1.40
C PRO A 171 30.04 -30.74 0.17
N ILE A 172 28.72 -30.48 0.30
CA ILE A 172 27.79 -30.77 -0.79
C ILE A 172 28.06 -29.92 -2.05
N GLY A 173 28.61 -28.72 -1.91
CA GLY A 173 29.02 -27.88 -3.05
C GLY A 173 30.20 -28.43 -3.86
N SER A 174 30.84 -29.51 -3.40
CA SER A 174 31.90 -30.20 -4.15
C SER A 174 31.37 -31.28 -5.13
N PHE A 175 30.05 -31.54 -5.10
CA PHE A 175 29.42 -32.43 -6.07
C PHE A 175 28.98 -31.61 -7.30
N GLN A 176 29.00 -32.23 -8.47
CA GLN A 176 28.46 -31.67 -9.71
C GLN A 176 26.97 -31.91 -9.78
#